data_301ce78253801d9f84f111aa334e02ed
#
_entry.id   301ce78253801d9f84f111aa334e02ed
#
_cell.length_a   1.000
_cell.length_b   1.000
_cell.length_c   1.000
_cell.angle_alpha   90.00
_cell.angle_beta   90.00
_cell.angle_gamma   90.00
#
_symmetry.space_group_name_H-M   'P 1'
#
loop_
_entity.id
_entity.type
_entity.pdbx_description
1 polymer ?
#
loop_
_entity_poly.entity_id
_entity_poly.type
_entity_poly.pdbx_seq_one_letter_code
_entity_poly.pdbx_strand_id
1 'polypeptide(L)'
;MPEIAPEYEGMLSFLMNLLLIEFRAEIGFAITQKVFRTKDLFTDRRAAAEEAAQIIERIRTDEEIHVRSLRLYLGELRPLTFKTVDGGEIRGSALIDRFWSGLLAWATVEQPRLVAVQQYELIKARILAHPQGERILREFDSVSDLNGEVAAAG
;
A
#
# COMPACT_ATOMS: atom_id res chain seq x y z
N MET A 1 -2.86 12.04 -16.70
CA MET A 1 -3.77 11.78 -17.85
C MET A 1 -3.86 13.04 -18.71
N PRO A 2 -2.89 13.32 -19.58
CA PRO A 2 -2.84 14.60 -20.30
C PRO A 2 -3.91 14.77 -21.40
N GLU A 3 -4.77 13.78 -21.56
CA GLU A 3 -5.78 13.77 -22.65
C GLU A 3 -7.06 14.53 -22.29
N ILE A 4 -7.32 14.74 -21.01
CA ILE A 4 -8.54 15.43 -20.53
C ILE A 4 -8.18 16.72 -19.79
N ALA A 5 -9.18 17.57 -19.56
CA ALA A 5 -8.96 18.83 -18.83
C ALA A 5 -8.35 18.60 -17.45
N PRO A 6 -7.43 19.47 -16.99
CA PRO A 6 -6.68 19.29 -15.73
C PRO A 6 -7.57 19.10 -14.51
N GLU A 7 -8.75 19.70 -14.47
CA GLU A 7 -9.71 19.58 -13.38
C GLU A 7 -10.24 18.15 -13.24
N TYR A 8 -10.56 17.51 -14.36
CA TYR A 8 -11.02 16.11 -14.37
C TYR A 8 -9.86 15.15 -14.14
N GLU A 9 -8.69 15.45 -14.67
CA GLU A 9 -7.47 14.68 -14.40
C GLU A 9 -7.15 14.69 -12.91
N GLY A 10 -7.15 15.87 -12.28
CA GLY A 10 -6.90 16.05 -10.86
C GLY A 10 -7.90 15.27 -10.01
N MET A 11 -9.20 15.35 -10.33
CA MET A 11 -10.26 14.63 -9.63
C MET A 11 -10.09 13.11 -9.74
N LEU A 12 -9.90 12.58 -10.94
CA LEU A 12 -9.75 11.13 -11.16
C LEU A 12 -8.48 10.60 -10.49
N SER A 13 -7.37 11.31 -10.61
CA SER A 13 -6.11 10.96 -9.96
C SER A 13 -6.25 10.95 -8.44
N PHE A 14 -6.91 11.96 -7.87
CA PHE A 14 -7.16 12.04 -6.44
C PHE A 14 -7.99 10.85 -5.94
N LEU A 15 -9.13 10.56 -6.58
CA LEU A 15 -10.02 9.47 -6.17
C LEU A 15 -9.32 8.10 -6.24
N MET A 16 -8.51 7.85 -7.29
CA MET A 16 -7.82 6.58 -7.43
C MET A 16 -6.63 6.43 -6.48
N ASN A 17 -5.87 7.49 -6.23
CA ASN A 17 -4.80 7.46 -5.24
C ASN A 17 -5.37 7.27 -3.84
N LEU A 18 -6.47 7.95 -3.50
CA LEU A 18 -7.13 7.79 -2.22
C LEU A 18 -7.63 6.34 -2.06
N LEU A 19 -8.28 5.76 -3.08
CA LEU A 19 -8.71 4.36 -3.04
C LEU A 19 -7.55 3.40 -2.79
N LEU A 20 -6.36 3.63 -3.39
CA LEU A 20 -5.18 2.81 -3.13
C LEU A 20 -4.70 2.95 -1.68
N ILE A 21 -4.71 4.16 -1.13
CA ILE A 21 -4.32 4.42 0.27
C ILE A 21 -5.25 3.66 1.22
N GLU A 22 -6.57 3.76 1.02
CA GLU A 22 -7.57 3.08 1.85
C GLU A 22 -7.44 1.54 1.78
N PHE A 23 -7.22 0.97 0.61
CA PHE A 23 -6.93 -0.47 0.48
C PHE A 23 -5.69 -0.89 1.25
N ARG A 24 -4.62 -0.10 1.21
CA ARG A 24 -3.38 -0.41 1.93
C ARG A 24 -3.55 -0.26 3.44
N ALA A 25 -4.29 0.76 3.87
CA ALA A 25 -4.63 0.98 5.26
C ALA A 25 -5.43 -0.21 5.83
N GLU A 26 -6.46 -0.66 5.12
CA GLU A 26 -7.29 -1.80 5.52
C GLU A 26 -6.45 -3.06 5.69
N ILE A 27 -5.57 -3.39 4.72
CA ILE A 27 -4.66 -4.55 4.81
C ILE A 27 -3.71 -4.40 6.00
N GLY A 28 -3.12 -3.23 6.18
CA GLY A 28 -2.21 -2.93 7.29
C GLY A 28 -2.89 -3.10 8.66
N PHE A 29 -4.09 -2.59 8.79
CA PHE A 29 -4.90 -2.74 10.02
C PHE A 29 -5.31 -4.19 10.26
N ALA A 30 -5.67 -4.94 9.22
CA ALA A 30 -5.98 -6.37 9.36
C ALA A 30 -4.79 -7.18 9.89
N ILE A 31 -3.59 -6.93 9.37
CA ILE A 31 -2.35 -7.56 9.85
C ILE A 31 -2.07 -7.15 11.30
N THR A 32 -2.14 -5.86 11.61
CA THR A 32 -1.87 -5.34 12.96
C THR A 32 -2.84 -5.90 14.00
N GLN A 33 -4.13 -5.97 13.66
CA GLN A 33 -5.14 -6.59 14.52
C GLN A 33 -4.83 -8.07 14.79
N LYS A 34 -4.42 -8.81 13.75
CA LYS A 34 -4.00 -10.21 13.89
C LYS A 34 -2.78 -10.35 14.82
N VAL A 35 -1.79 -9.48 14.69
CA VAL A 35 -0.60 -9.46 15.56
C VAL A 35 -1.00 -9.23 17.01
N PHE A 36 -1.86 -8.25 17.31
CA PHE A 36 -2.33 -7.98 18.67
C PHE A 36 -3.15 -9.14 19.26
N ARG A 37 -3.87 -9.90 18.43
CA ARG A 37 -4.65 -11.08 18.85
C ARG A 37 -3.84 -12.37 18.93
N THR A 38 -2.58 -12.38 18.50
CA THR A 38 -1.70 -13.57 18.60
C THR A 38 -1.40 -13.89 20.07
N LYS A 39 -1.68 -15.12 20.48
CA LYS A 39 -1.68 -15.53 21.91
C LYS A 39 -0.31 -15.44 22.58
N ASP A 40 0.74 -15.77 21.82
CA ASP A 40 2.12 -15.84 22.35
C ASP A 40 2.84 -14.49 22.30
N LEU A 41 2.19 -13.45 21.75
CA LEU A 41 2.68 -12.09 21.79
C LEU A 41 1.98 -11.30 22.90
N PHE A 42 2.71 -10.33 23.47
CA PHE A 42 2.19 -9.43 24.52
C PHE A 42 1.60 -10.16 25.74
N THR A 43 2.22 -11.26 26.18
CA THR A 43 1.72 -12.10 27.28
C THR A 43 1.57 -11.34 28.59
N ASP A 44 2.49 -10.39 28.87
CA ASP A 44 2.49 -9.48 30.02
C ASP A 44 1.48 -8.32 29.91
N ARG A 45 0.93 -8.06 28.71
CA ARG A 45 0.02 -6.96 28.42
C ARG A 45 -1.18 -7.40 27.58
N ARG A 46 -1.66 -8.62 27.80
CA ARG A 46 -2.71 -9.21 26.97
C ARG A 46 -3.99 -8.38 26.90
N ALA A 47 -4.42 -7.79 28.03
CA ALA A 47 -5.61 -6.94 28.08
C ALA A 47 -5.46 -5.68 27.21
N ALA A 48 -4.31 -5.01 27.31
CA ALA A 48 -4.02 -3.83 26.49
C ALA A 48 -3.91 -4.16 24.99
N ALA A 49 -3.34 -5.31 24.66
CA ALA A 49 -3.26 -5.78 23.27
C ALA A 49 -4.66 -6.06 22.68
N GLU A 50 -5.57 -6.66 23.45
CA GLU A 50 -6.95 -6.87 22.99
C GLU A 50 -7.72 -5.55 22.84
N GLU A 51 -7.54 -4.60 23.77
CA GLU A 51 -8.12 -3.27 23.64
C GLU A 51 -7.61 -2.56 22.38
N ALA A 52 -6.31 -2.62 22.08
CA ALA A 52 -5.73 -2.09 20.85
C ALA A 52 -6.32 -2.78 19.61
N ALA A 53 -6.50 -4.10 19.63
CA ALA A 53 -7.13 -4.84 18.54
C ALA A 53 -8.57 -4.40 18.28
N GLN A 54 -9.34 -4.09 19.34
CA GLN A 54 -10.73 -3.59 19.23
C GLN A 54 -10.78 -2.15 18.67
N ILE A 55 -9.80 -1.31 19.03
CA ILE A 55 -9.66 0.04 18.46
C ILE A 55 -9.43 -0.08 16.94
N ILE A 56 -8.51 -0.92 16.52
CA ILE A 56 -8.21 -1.16 15.09
C ILE A 56 -9.42 -1.71 14.36
N GLU A 57 -10.20 -2.58 14.97
CA GLU A 57 -11.43 -3.13 14.37
C GLU A 57 -12.44 -2.03 14.02
N ARG A 58 -12.61 -1.03 14.91
CA ARG A 58 -13.46 0.13 14.64
C ARG A 58 -12.93 0.97 13.48
N ILE A 59 -11.62 1.25 13.46
CA ILE A 59 -11.00 1.98 12.35
C ILE A 59 -11.23 1.24 11.03
N ARG A 60 -11.03 -0.07 10.99
CA ARG A 60 -11.28 -0.89 9.78
C ARG A 60 -12.71 -0.81 9.29
N THR A 61 -13.68 -0.72 10.18
CA THR A 61 -15.09 -0.55 9.81
C THR A 61 -15.32 0.79 9.10
N ASP A 62 -14.66 1.85 9.55
CA ASP A 62 -14.73 3.17 8.92
C ASP A 62 -14.02 3.15 7.55
N GLU A 63 -12.84 2.53 7.44
CA GLU A 63 -12.11 2.39 6.18
C GLU A 63 -12.91 1.60 5.12
N GLU A 64 -13.67 0.60 5.53
CA GLU A 64 -14.55 -0.14 4.60
C GLU A 64 -15.60 0.77 3.95
N ILE A 65 -16.14 1.73 4.69
CA ILE A 65 -17.08 2.72 4.17
C ILE A 65 -16.39 3.62 3.14
N HIS A 66 -15.17 4.09 3.41
CA HIS A 66 -14.38 4.89 2.49
C HIS A 66 -14.11 4.14 1.17
N VAL A 67 -13.62 2.91 1.26
CA VAL A 67 -13.37 2.05 0.08
C VAL A 67 -14.64 1.85 -0.75
N ARG A 68 -15.78 1.54 -0.11
CA ARG A 68 -17.05 1.37 -0.80
C ARG A 68 -17.52 2.63 -1.50
N SER A 69 -17.40 3.79 -0.83
CA SER A 69 -17.79 5.09 -1.39
C SER A 69 -16.94 5.47 -2.60
N LEU A 70 -15.61 5.31 -2.49
CA LEU A 70 -14.69 5.60 -3.60
C LEU A 70 -14.91 4.68 -4.80
N ARG A 71 -15.20 3.39 -4.56
CA ARG A 71 -15.57 2.45 -5.62
C ARG A 71 -16.88 2.83 -6.31
N LEU A 72 -17.87 3.31 -5.54
CA LEU A 72 -19.12 3.80 -6.10
C LEU A 72 -18.87 5.01 -7.00
N TYR A 73 -18.16 6.04 -6.50
CA TYR A 73 -17.87 7.25 -7.29
C TYR A 73 -17.11 6.93 -8.58
N LEU A 74 -16.05 6.11 -8.49
CA LEU A 74 -15.33 5.69 -9.68
C LEU A 74 -16.18 4.83 -10.61
N GLY A 75 -17.07 4.01 -10.06
CA GLY A 75 -18.05 3.22 -10.82
C GLY A 75 -19.00 4.09 -11.64
N GLU A 76 -19.52 5.17 -11.05
CA GLU A 76 -20.39 6.14 -11.72
C GLU A 76 -19.68 6.94 -12.82
N LEU A 77 -18.37 7.13 -12.72
CA LEU A 77 -17.57 7.82 -13.71
C LEU A 77 -17.20 6.93 -14.92
N ARG A 78 -17.18 5.61 -14.77
CA ARG A 78 -16.80 4.67 -15.82
C ARG A 78 -17.66 4.73 -17.08
N PRO A 79 -19.00 4.82 -17.04
CA PRO A 79 -19.85 4.91 -18.23
C PRO A 79 -19.84 6.28 -18.89
N LEU A 80 -19.31 7.32 -18.23
CA LEU A 80 -19.27 8.66 -18.79
C LEU A 80 -18.27 8.76 -19.95
N THR A 81 -18.50 9.74 -20.80
CA THR A 81 -17.58 10.13 -21.88
C THR A 81 -16.98 11.49 -21.53
N PHE A 82 -15.67 11.57 -21.53
CA PHE A 82 -14.91 12.79 -21.26
C PHE A 82 -14.45 13.40 -22.58
N LYS A 83 -14.55 14.71 -22.71
CA LYS A 83 -13.94 15.45 -23.82
C LYS A 83 -12.44 15.51 -23.61
N THR A 84 -11.69 15.24 -24.67
CA THR A 84 -10.24 15.35 -24.67
C THR A 84 -9.80 16.78 -25.04
N VAL A 85 -8.59 17.15 -24.65
CA VAL A 85 -8.04 18.50 -24.91
C VAL A 85 -7.84 18.79 -26.40
N ASP A 86 -7.73 17.76 -27.24
CA ASP A 86 -7.63 17.85 -28.70
C ASP A 86 -9.00 17.86 -29.41
N GLY A 87 -10.10 17.88 -28.64
CA GLY A 87 -11.47 17.93 -29.16
C GLY A 87 -12.11 16.57 -29.44
N GLY A 88 -11.43 15.46 -29.11
CA GLY A 88 -11.96 14.11 -29.20
C GLY A 88 -12.78 13.72 -27.95
N GLU A 89 -13.04 12.42 -27.83
CA GLU A 89 -13.78 11.84 -26.72
C GLU A 89 -13.10 10.56 -26.23
N ILE A 90 -13.14 10.31 -24.92
CA ILE A 90 -12.63 9.09 -24.30
C ILE A 90 -13.59 8.59 -23.22
N ARG A 91 -13.81 7.27 -23.17
CA ARG A 91 -14.62 6.63 -22.13
C ARG A 91 -13.93 6.69 -20.77
N GLY A 92 -14.70 6.98 -19.72
CA GLY A 92 -14.23 6.97 -18.34
C GLY A 92 -13.62 5.63 -17.92
N SER A 93 -14.19 4.51 -18.40
CA SER A 93 -13.59 3.19 -18.16
C SER A 93 -12.18 3.07 -18.72
N ALA A 94 -11.90 3.58 -19.92
CA ALA A 94 -10.57 3.51 -20.53
C ALA A 94 -9.54 4.35 -19.74
N LEU A 95 -9.94 5.53 -19.26
CA LEU A 95 -9.10 6.38 -18.40
C LEU A 95 -8.82 5.70 -17.05
N ILE A 96 -9.87 5.26 -16.36
CA ILE A 96 -9.79 4.69 -15.03
C ILE A 96 -8.99 3.38 -15.04
N ASP A 97 -9.28 2.46 -15.97
CA ASP A 97 -8.61 1.16 -16.02
C ASP A 97 -7.11 1.30 -16.32
N ARG A 98 -6.75 2.19 -17.25
CA ARG A 98 -5.34 2.44 -17.58
C ARG A 98 -4.57 3.05 -16.41
N PHE A 99 -5.14 4.08 -15.78
CA PHE A 99 -4.48 4.73 -14.65
C PHE A 99 -4.40 3.79 -13.44
N TRP A 100 -5.48 3.08 -13.13
CA TRP A 100 -5.50 2.12 -12.03
C TRP A 100 -4.49 0.99 -12.22
N SER A 101 -4.37 0.45 -13.42
CA SER A 101 -3.37 -0.58 -13.74
C SER A 101 -1.93 -0.07 -13.54
N GLY A 102 -1.64 1.16 -13.99
CA GLY A 102 -0.33 1.79 -13.75
C GLY A 102 -0.06 2.03 -12.27
N LEU A 103 -1.06 2.51 -11.53
CA LEU A 103 -0.96 2.76 -10.09
C LEU A 103 -0.74 1.46 -9.30
N LEU A 104 -1.43 0.38 -9.66
CA LEU A 104 -1.20 -0.93 -9.06
C LEU A 104 0.21 -1.47 -9.36
N ALA A 105 0.66 -1.40 -10.61
CA ALA A 105 2.00 -1.83 -10.99
C ALA A 105 3.07 -1.07 -10.19
N TRP A 106 2.93 0.24 -10.07
CA TRP A 106 3.81 1.05 -9.24
C TRP A 106 3.77 0.62 -7.77
N ALA A 107 2.57 0.48 -7.19
CA ALA A 107 2.39 0.17 -5.77
C ALA A 107 2.85 -1.23 -5.37
N THR A 108 2.78 -2.20 -6.29
CA THR A 108 3.11 -3.61 -6.01
C THR A 108 4.52 -4.02 -6.46
N VAL A 109 5.13 -3.28 -7.37
CA VAL A 109 6.45 -3.63 -7.94
C VAL A 109 7.48 -2.54 -7.68
N GLU A 110 7.23 -1.31 -8.14
CA GLU A 110 8.25 -0.26 -8.11
C GLU A 110 8.46 0.30 -6.70
N GLN A 111 7.39 0.71 -6.04
CA GLN A 111 7.47 1.27 -4.69
C GLN A 111 8.06 0.30 -3.65
N PRO A 112 7.66 -1.00 -3.58
CA PRO A 112 8.30 -1.94 -2.67
C PRO A 112 9.79 -2.10 -2.88
N ARG A 113 10.26 -2.09 -4.14
CA ARG A 113 11.71 -2.13 -4.44
C ARG A 113 12.44 -0.90 -3.93
N LEU A 114 11.89 0.30 -4.16
CA LEU A 114 12.48 1.55 -3.67
C LEU A 114 12.52 1.58 -2.14
N VAL A 115 11.44 1.19 -1.48
CA VAL A 115 11.35 1.12 -0.02
C VAL A 115 12.32 0.09 0.54
N ALA A 116 12.45 -1.08 -0.07
CA ALA A 116 13.38 -2.13 0.37
C ALA A 116 14.84 -1.65 0.35
N VAL A 117 15.25 -0.96 -0.73
CA VAL A 117 16.60 -0.38 -0.82
C VAL A 117 16.84 0.66 0.27
N GLN A 118 15.88 1.58 0.47
CA GLN A 118 16.01 2.60 1.52
C GLN A 118 16.05 2.00 2.93
N GLN A 119 15.20 1.03 3.21
CA GLN A 119 15.16 0.35 4.50
C GLN A 119 16.43 -0.45 4.74
N TYR A 120 16.97 -1.14 3.74
CA TYR A 120 18.23 -1.86 3.85
C TYR A 120 19.37 -0.92 4.28
N GLU A 121 19.52 0.23 3.64
CA GLU A 121 20.57 1.20 4.00
C GLU A 121 20.39 1.75 5.43
N LEU A 122 19.16 2.00 5.87
CA LEU A 122 18.88 2.43 7.24
C LEU A 122 19.20 1.35 8.27
N ILE A 123 18.83 0.09 7.99
CA ILE A 123 19.12 -1.06 8.85
C ILE A 123 20.62 -1.28 8.92
N LYS A 124 21.32 -1.28 7.79
CA LYS A 124 22.77 -1.41 7.69
C LYS A 124 23.49 -0.35 8.50
N ALA A 125 23.11 0.91 8.39
CA ALA A 125 23.70 1.99 9.17
C ALA A 125 23.53 1.77 10.68
N ARG A 126 22.35 1.30 11.13
CA ARG A 126 22.09 0.97 12.54
C ARG A 126 22.90 -0.24 13.02
N ILE A 127 23.01 -1.28 12.21
CA ILE A 127 23.80 -2.47 12.50
C ILE A 127 25.26 -2.09 12.67
N LEU A 128 25.84 -1.32 11.74
CA LEU A 128 27.24 -0.90 11.78
C LEU A 128 27.58 0.03 12.96
N ALA A 129 26.61 0.72 13.52
CA ALA A 129 26.80 1.49 14.75
C ALA A 129 26.96 0.61 16.02
N HIS A 130 26.65 -0.71 15.95
CA HIS A 130 26.83 -1.64 17.06
C HIS A 130 28.29 -2.13 17.13
N PRO A 131 28.88 -2.36 18.33
CA PRO A 131 30.27 -2.85 18.47
C PRO A 131 30.60 -4.14 17.71
N GLN A 132 29.63 -4.98 17.42
CA GLN A 132 29.73 -6.20 16.61
C GLN A 132 29.05 -6.05 15.23
N GLY A 133 28.91 -4.85 14.74
CA GLY A 133 28.10 -4.53 13.57
C GLY A 133 28.49 -5.30 12.31
N GLU A 134 29.78 -5.44 12.02
CA GLU A 134 30.25 -6.19 10.85
C GLU A 134 29.87 -7.68 10.89
N ARG A 135 29.89 -8.31 12.07
CA ARG A 135 29.45 -9.69 12.22
C ARG A 135 27.95 -9.82 12.00
N ILE A 136 27.18 -8.95 12.68
CA ILE A 136 25.72 -8.94 12.56
C ILE A 136 25.28 -8.65 11.12
N LEU A 137 25.96 -7.76 10.42
CA LEU A 137 25.63 -7.44 9.03
C LEU A 137 25.84 -8.65 8.11
N ARG A 138 26.97 -9.39 8.24
CA ARG A 138 27.19 -10.62 7.47
C ARG A 138 26.09 -11.67 7.72
N GLU A 139 25.66 -11.84 8.96
CA GLU A 139 24.55 -12.75 9.30
C GLU A 139 23.22 -12.26 8.68
N PHE A 140 22.95 -10.97 8.74
CA PHE A 140 21.77 -10.35 8.16
C PHE A 140 21.72 -10.50 6.63
N ASP A 141 22.83 -10.23 5.95
CA ASP A 141 22.93 -10.35 4.48
C ASP A 141 22.74 -11.82 4.05
N SER A 142 23.31 -12.78 4.77
CA SER A 142 23.14 -14.21 4.45
C SER A 142 21.67 -14.67 4.54
N VAL A 143 20.88 -14.11 5.43
CA VAL A 143 19.44 -14.40 5.52
C VAL A 143 18.66 -13.69 4.42
N SER A 144 19.07 -12.49 4.05
CA SER A 144 18.43 -11.70 2.99
C SER A 144 18.62 -12.35 1.61
N ASP A 145 19.79 -12.89 1.33
CA ASP A 145 20.09 -13.62 0.08
C ASP A 145 19.25 -14.91 -0.03
N LEU A 146 19.07 -15.65 1.07
CA LEU A 146 18.19 -16.81 1.11
C LEU A 146 16.73 -16.48 0.80
N ASN A 147 16.23 -15.32 1.28
CA ASN A 147 14.88 -14.86 0.96
C ASN A 147 14.74 -14.39 -0.50
N GLY A 148 15.80 -13.87 -1.11
CA GLY A 148 15.87 -13.50 -2.52
C GLY A 148 15.78 -14.69 -3.47
N GLU A 149 16.44 -15.78 -3.13
CA GLU A 149 16.38 -17.04 -3.89
C GLU A 149 15.00 -17.70 -3.83
N VAL A 150 14.32 -17.67 -2.68
CA VAL A 150 12.95 -18.20 -2.51
C VAL A 150 11.93 -17.37 -3.30
N ALA A 151 12.10 -16.05 -3.37
CA ALA A 151 11.21 -15.16 -4.14
C ALA A 151 11.42 -15.27 -5.66
N ALA A 152 12.60 -15.72 -6.12
CA ALA A 152 12.91 -15.93 -7.53
C ALA A 152 12.50 -17.32 -8.06
N ALA A 153 12.20 -18.27 -7.16
CA ALA A 153 11.85 -19.65 -7.48
C ALA A 153 10.32 -19.94 -7.49
N GLY A 154 9.48 -18.93 -7.18
CA GLY A 154 8.01 -19.00 -7.19
C GLY A 154 7.41 -18.06 -8.21
#